data_57be94335bf6d0b3b7612340e1244869
#
_entry.id   57be94335bf6d0b3b7612340e1244869
#
_cell.length_a   1.000
_cell.length_b   1.000
_cell.length_c   1.000
_cell.angle_alpha   90.00
_cell.angle_beta   90.00
_cell.angle_gamma   90.00
#
_symmetry.space_group_name_H-M   'P 1'
#
loop_
_entity.id
_entity.type
_entity.pdbx_description
1 polymer ?
#
loop_
_entity_poly.entity_id
_entity_poly.type
_entity_poly.pdbx_seq_one_letter_code
_entity_poly.pdbx_strand_id
1 'polypeptide(L)'
;MEATPLSWFKTEPREGRTMVFDPLRRRWVALTPEEEVRQKTLYLLVEHLGVPAGRVAVEYSLKVNGQDKRADAVVFGGAGEPLMVVECKAATVALTDVVLDQAVRYHSVIQPRYLLLTNGTTFYCYKAEGQSLQPLDHLPTYAEMMTTDL
;
A
#
# COMPACT_ATOMS: atom_id res chain seq x y z
N MET A 1 -22.01 8.47 -16.56
CA MET A 1 -20.87 8.12 -17.42
C MET A 1 -19.88 7.29 -16.59
N GLU A 2 -19.59 6.11 -17.08
CA GLU A 2 -18.67 5.23 -16.36
C GLU A 2 -17.22 5.71 -16.54
N ALA A 3 -16.44 5.62 -15.45
CA ALA A 3 -15.01 5.91 -15.54
C ALA A 3 -14.32 4.88 -16.42
N THR A 4 -13.31 5.31 -17.18
CA THR A 4 -12.48 4.39 -17.96
C THR A 4 -11.74 3.45 -17.00
N PRO A 5 -11.83 2.11 -17.23
CA PRO A 5 -11.09 1.17 -16.39
C PRO A 5 -9.60 1.45 -16.42
N LEU A 6 -8.93 1.27 -15.27
CA LEU A 6 -7.49 1.39 -15.19
C LEU A 6 -6.83 0.20 -15.90
N SER A 7 -5.71 0.47 -16.55
CA SER A 7 -4.92 -0.55 -17.24
C SER A 7 -3.87 -1.11 -16.29
N TRP A 8 -4.08 -2.34 -15.82
CA TRP A 8 -3.19 -3.01 -14.88
C TRP A 8 -2.26 -3.99 -15.58
N PHE A 9 -1.06 -4.12 -15.07
CA PHE A 9 -0.06 -5.13 -15.47
C PHE A 9 0.36 -5.04 -16.94
N LYS A 10 0.26 -3.86 -17.52
CA LYS A 10 0.75 -3.61 -18.85
C LYS A 10 2.27 -3.49 -18.81
N THR A 11 2.97 -4.34 -19.57
CA THR A 11 4.43 -4.38 -19.57
C THR A 11 4.99 -4.14 -20.96
N GLU A 12 6.21 -3.63 -21.02
CA GLU A 12 6.96 -3.53 -22.27
C GLU A 12 8.46 -3.56 -21.99
N PRO A 13 9.28 -4.03 -22.95
CA PRO A 13 10.73 -3.93 -22.81
C PRO A 13 11.21 -2.53 -23.19
N ARG A 14 12.17 -2.01 -22.42
CA ARG A 14 12.88 -0.76 -22.73
C ARG A 14 14.33 -0.90 -22.31
N GLU A 15 15.25 -0.74 -23.26
CA GLU A 15 16.69 -0.73 -23.00
C GLU A 15 17.15 -1.97 -22.19
N GLY A 16 16.66 -3.15 -22.55
CA GLY A 16 17.04 -4.40 -21.91
C GLY A 16 16.37 -4.67 -20.57
N ARG A 17 15.42 -3.83 -20.15
CA ARG A 17 14.66 -4.00 -18.91
C ARG A 17 13.17 -4.15 -19.20
N THR A 18 12.47 -4.91 -18.36
CA THR A 18 11.02 -4.96 -18.40
C THR A 18 10.45 -3.82 -17.57
N MET A 19 9.55 -3.05 -18.19
CA MET A 19 8.85 -1.96 -17.52
C MET A 19 7.40 -2.34 -17.33
N VAL A 20 6.78 -1.81 -16.29
CA VAL A 20 5.34 -1.94 -16.04
C VAL A 20 4.73 -0.54 -15.98
N PHE A 21 3.54 -0.39 -16.58
CA PHE A 21 2.80 0.86 -16.48
C PHE A 21 2.01 0.90 -15.18
N ASP A 22 2.32 1.90 -14.34
CA ASP A 22 1.58 2.12 -13.10
C ASP A 22 0.38 3.06 -13.40
N PRO A 23 -0.84 2.55 -13.34
CA PRO A 23 -2.01 3.38 -13.67
C PRO A 23 -2.31 4.46 -12.63
N LEU A 24 -1.78 4.34 -11.41
CA LEU A 24 -1.96 5.36 -10.37
C LEU A 24 -0.95 6.49 -10.51
N ARG A 25 0.35 6.16 -10.71
CA ARG A 25 1.38 7.17 -10.97
C ARG A 25 1.36 7.66 -12.42
N ARG A 26 0.65 6.95 -13.31
CA ARG A 26 0.50 7.26 -14.75
C ARG A 26 1.84 7.34 -15.46
N ARG A 27 2.72 6.37 -15.20
CA ARG A 27 4.03 6.31 -15.82
C ARG A 27 4.57 4.88 -15.85
N TRP A 28 5.54 4.67 -16.73
CA TRP A 28 6.28 3.42 -16.81
C TRP A 28 7.35 3.40 -15.73
N VAL A 29 7.44 2.29 -15.01
CA VAL A 29 8.45 2.08 -13.96
C VAL A 29 9.11 0.73 -14.19
N ALA A 30 10.35 0.56 -13.67
CA ALA A 30 11.03 -0.73 -13.78
C ALA A 30 10.26 -1.80 -13.00
N LEU A 31 10.03 -2.95 -13.65
CA LEU A 31 9.37 -4.08 -13.00
C LEU A 31 10.39 -4.87 -12.19
N THR A 32 10.67 -4.38 -10.98
CA THR A 32 11.50 -5.09 -10.01
C THR A 32 10.64 -6.10 -9.23
N PRO A 33 11.25 -7.06 -8.52
CA PRO A 33 10.48 -7.97 -7.67
C PRO A 33 9.59 -7.26 -6.64
N GLU A 34 10.05 -6.16 -6.08
CA GLU A 34 9.25 -5.36 -5.14
C GLU A 34 8.13 -4.60 -5.86
N GLU A 35 8.41 -4.02 -7.04
CA GLU A 35 7.39 -3.32 -7.82
C GLU A 35 6.28 -4.27 -8.28
N GLU A 36 6.62 -5.53 -8.55
CA GLU A 36 5.62 -6.54 -8.89
C GLU A 36 4.61 -6.72 -7.75
N VAL A 37 5.09 -6.82 -6.52
CA VAL A 37 4.23 -6.94 -5.34
C VAL A 37 3.42 -5.65 -5.15
N ARG A 38 4.06 -4.49 -5.32
CA ARG A 38 3.36 -3.20 -5.21
C ARG A 38 2.20 -3.10 -6.21
N GLN A 39 2.44 -3.45 -7.48
CA GLN A 39 1.38 -3.38 -8.50
C GLN A 39 0.21 -4.32 -8.17
N LYS A 40 0.49 -5.53 -7.73
CA LYS A 40 -0.56 -6.47 -7.32
C LYS A 40 -1.34 -5.96 -6.11
N THR A 41 -0.66 -5.32 -5.18
CA THR A 41 -1.30 -4.77 -3.98
C THR A 41 -2.16 -3.55 -4.32
N LEU A 42 -1.68 -2.66 -5.18
CA LEU A 42 -2.47 -1.52 -5.64
C LEU A 42 -3.73 -1.99 -6.38
N TYR A 43 -3.60 -3.02 -7.22
CA TYR A 43 -4.73 -3.64 -7.91
C TYR A 43 -5.76 -4.16 -6.90
N LEU A 44 -5.29 -4.88 -5.87
CA LEU A 44 -6.15 -5.40 -4.81
C LEU A 44 -6.91 -4.27 -4.10
N LEU A 45 -6.21 -3.20 -3.73
CA LEU A 45 -6.83 -2.06 -3.05
C LEU A 45 -7.95 -1.43 -3.89
N VAL A 46 -7.67 -1.17 -5.16
CA VAL A 46 -8.60 -0.43 -6.03
C VAL A 46 -9.73 -1.35 -6.52
N GLU A 47 -9.38 -2.51 -7.07
CA GLU A 47 -10.35 -3.36 -7.77
C GLU A 47 -11.13 -4.30 -6.84
N HIS A 48 -10.58 -4.68 -5.70
CA HIS A 48 -11.22 -5.61 -4.77
C HIS A 48 -11.69 -4.97 -3.47
N LEU A 49 -10.91 -4.04 -2.92
CA LEU A 49 -11.28 -3.40 -1.65
C LEU A 49 -12.02 -2.09 -1.84
N GLY A 50 -12.21 -1.64 -3.07
CA GLY A 50 -13.04 -0.48 -3.39
C GLY A 50 -12.38 0.87 -3.11
N VAL A 51 -11.04 0.91 -2.98
CA VAL A 51 -10.34 2.17 -2.75
C VAL A 51 -10.36 3.00 -4.03
N PRO A 52 -10.84 4.26 -3.99
CA PRO A 52 -10.74 5.13 -5.16
C PRO A 52 -9.27 5.38 -5.52
N ALA A 53 -8.93 5.25 -6.80
CA ALA A 53 -7.55 5.42 -7.28
C ALA A 53 -6.96 6.77 -6.85
N GLY A 54 -7.76 7.83 -6.86
CA GLY A 54 -7.32 9.17 -6.45
C GLY A 54 -7.08 9.34 -4.95
N ARG A 55 -7.35 8.31 -4.14
CA ARG A 55 -7.12 8.32 -2.70
C ARG A 55 -5.90 7.51 -2.30
N VAL A 56 -5.12 7.01 -3.26
CA VAL A 56 -3.89 6.27 -3.00
C VAL A 56 -2.69 7.11 -3.41
N ALA A 57 -1.80 7.37 -2.46
CA ALA A 57 -0.51 7.99 -2.74
C ALA A 57 0.55 6.89 -2.78
N VAL A 58 1.17 6.71 -3.96
CA VAL A 58 2.21 5.69 -4.17
C VAL A 58 3.57 6.30 -3.87
N GLU A 59 4.45 5.58 -3.19
CA GLU A 59 5.76 6.08 -2.76
C GLU A 59 5.65 7.37 -1.94
N TYR A 60 4.84 7.32 -0.90
CA TYR A 60 4.57 8.49 -0.05
C TYR A 60 5.78 8.81 0.81
N SER A 61 6.33 10.02 0.63
CA SER A 61 7.52 10.48 1.36
C SER A 61 7.18 10.91 2.78
N LEU A 62 8.02 10.51 3.74
CA LEU A 62 7.87 10.90 5.14
C LEU A 62 9.24 10.94 5.81
N LYS A 63 9.30 11.58 6.97
CA LYS A 63 10.51 11.61 7.79
C LYS A 63 10.34 10.72 9.01
N VAL A 64 11.29 9.79 9.20
CA VAL A 64 11.35 8.92 10.36
C VAL A 64 12.69 9.16 11.05
N ASN A 65 12.68 9.67 12.26
CA ASN A 65 13.88 10.02 13.02
C ASN A 65 14.84 10.92 12.23
N GLY A 66 14.29 11.90 11.50
CA GLY A 66 15.07 12.84 10.70
C GLY A 66 15.55 12.31 9.35
N GLN A 67 15.28 11.05 9.03
CA GLN A 67 15.67 10.43 7.77
C GLN A 67 14.50 10.39 6.80
N ASP A 68 14.79 10.65 5.51
CA ASP A 68 13.80 10.54 4.45
C ASP A 68 13.51 9.07 4.18
N LYS A 69 12.22 8.70 4.25
CA LYS A 69 11.72 7.36 3.95
C LYS A 69 10.53 7.47 3.03
N ARG A 70 10.14 6.36 2.42
CA ARG A 70 8.92 6.30 1.60
C ARG A 70 8.12 5.07 2.00
N ALA A 71 6.85 5.28 2.30
CA ALA A 71 5.89 4.18 2.38
C ALA A 71 5.52 3.77 0.95
N ASP A 72 5.32 2.49 0.70
CA ASP A 72 4.96 2.01 -0.64
C ASP A 72 3.65 2.60 -1.12
N ALA A 73 2.67 2.69 -0.24
CA ALA A 73 1.42 3.38 -0.51
C ALA A 73 0.75 3.83 0.78
N VAL A 74 -0.05 4.89 0.68
CA VAL A 74 -0.93 5.35 1.76
C VAL A 74 -2.31 5.56 1.17
N VAL A 75 -3.31 4.99 1.82
CA VAL A 75 -4.73 5.18 1.48
C VAL A 75 -5.30 6.29 2.34
N PHE A 76 -5.96 7.27 1.71
CA PHE A 76 -6.55 8.42 2.40
C PHE A 76 -8.07 8.38 2.35
N GLY A 77 -8.70 8.91 3.38
CA GLY A 77 -10.13 9.11 3.42
C GLY A 77 -10.56 10.41 2.75
N GLY A 78 -11.88 10.68 2.74
CA GLY A 78 -12.46 11.83 2.06
C GLY A 78 -12.04 13.18 2.63
N ALA A 79 -11.66 13.23 3.90
CA ALA A 79 -11.17 14.46 4.55
C ALA A 79 -9.63 14.55 4.54
N GLY A 80 -8.95 13.68 3.80
CA GLY A 80 -7.49 13.66 3.76
C GLY A 80 -6.83 12.94 4.91
N GLU A 81 -7.62 12.25 5.75
CA GLU A 81 -7.08 11.48 6.85
C GLU A 81 -6.42 10.19 6.36
N PRO A 82 -5.26 9.79 6.90
CA PRO A 82 -4.64 8.54 6.51
C PRO A 82 -5.44 7.35 7.07
N LEU A 83 -5.84 6.45 6.18
CA LEU A 83 -6.59 5.25 6.57
C LEU A 83 -5.71 4.02 6.67
N MET A 84 -4.79 3.83 5.73
CA MET A 84 -3.94 2.64 5.71
C MET A 84 -2.56 2.99 5.17
N VAL A 85 -1.53 2.53 5.86
CA VAL A 85 -0.16 2.49 5.35
C VAL A 85 0.10 1.10 4.81
N VAL A 86 0.67 1.03 3.60
CA VAL A 86 0.98 -0.22 2.93
C VAL A 86 2.49 -0.34 2.75
N GLU A 87 3.06 -1.45 3.21
CA GLU A 87 4.45 -1.81 3.01
C GLU A 87 4.55 -3.11 2.22
N CYS A 88 5.26 -3.05 1.10
CA CYS A 88 5.44 -4.18 0.20
C CYS A 88 6.90 -4.64 0.24
N LYS A 89 7.08 -5.96 0.24
CA LYS A 89 8.39 -6.60 0.12
C LYS A 89 8.33 -7.54 -1.09
N ALA A 90 9.48 -7.78 -1.71
CA ALA A 90 9.56 -8.75 -2.80
C ALA A 90 9.07 -10.13 -2.35
N ALA A 91 8.55 -10.93 -3.29
CA ALA A 91 7.97 -12.24 -2.99
C ALA A 91 8.96 -13.19 -2.29
N THR A 92 10.26 -13.00 -2.51
CA THR A 92 11.32 -13.81 -1.89
C THR A 92 11.67 -13.38 -0.46
N VAL A 93 11.15 -12.25 0.00
CA VAL A 93 11.46 -11.72 1.33
C VAL A 93 10.49 -12.31 2.35
N ALA A 94 11.01 -12.95 3.39
CA ALA A 94 10.21 -13.44 4.51
C ALA A 94 9.75 -12.25 5.37
N LEU A 95 8.49 -12.25 5.76
CA LEU A 95 7.94 -11.21 6.64
C LEU A 95 8.24 -11.60 8.10
N THR A 96 9.41 -11.17 8.57
CA THR A 96 9.90 -11.45 9.92
C THR A 96 9.51 -10.33 10.88
N ASP A 97 9.79 -10.53 12.16
CA ASP A 97 9.57 -9.51 13.20
C ASP A 97 10.35 -8.24 12.90
N VAL A 98 11.56 -8.36 12.32
CA VAL A 98 12.37 -7.19 11.95
C VAL A 98 11.67 -6.35 10.88
N VAL A 99 11.08 -7.00 9.89
CA VAL A 99 10.34 -6.33 8.81
C VAL A 99 9.08 -5.67 9.38
N LEU A 100 8.37 -6.37 10.26
CA LEU A 100 7.19 -5.82 10.93
C LEU A 100 7.55 -4.60 11.77
N ASP A 101 8.65 -4.65 12.53
CA ASP A 101 9.09 -3.53 13.35
C ASP A 101 9.38 -2.29 12.50
N GLN A 102 9.94 -2.46 11.31
CA GLN A 102 10.17 -1.35 10.39
C GLN A 102 8.85 -0.73 9.91
N ALA A 103 7.87 -1.56 9.58
CA ALA A 103 6.55 -1.08 9.15
C ALA A 103 5.82 -0.33 10.28
N VAL A 104 5.95 -0.81 11.51
CA VAL A 104 5.37 -0.14 12.69
C VAL A 104 5.95 1.27 12.88
N ARG A 105 7.22 1.48 12.53
CA ARG A 105 7.83 2.82 12.59
C ARG A 105 7.12 3.81 11.67
N TYR A 106 6.77 3.38 10.46
CA TYR A 106 5.99 4.23 9.55
C TYR A 106 4.62 4.53 10.13
N HIS A 107 4.00 3.52 10.74
CA HIS A 107 2.71 3.69 11.40
C HIS A 107 2.78 4.77 12.48
N SER A 108 3.85 4.79 13.29
CA SER A 108 3.98 5.76 14.39
C SER A 108 4.07 7.21 13.90
N VAL A 109 4.57 7.43 12.67
CA VAL A 109 4.71 8.77 12.08
C VAL A 109 3.41 9.22 11.41
N ILE A 110 2.79 8.35 10.61
CA ILE A 110 1.58 8.69 9.83
C ILE A 110 0.31 8.56 10.68
N GLN A 111 0.29 7.61 11.61
CA GLN A 111 -0.85 7.28 12.49
C GLN A 111 -2.12 6.94 11.71
N PRO A 112 -2.05 5.98 10.77
CA PRO A 112 -3.22 5.54 10.05
C PRO A 112 -4.10 4.66 10.94
N ARG A 113 -5.31 4.35 10.47
CA ARG A 113 -6.19 3.38 11.14
C ARG A 113 -5.75 1.95 10.96
N TYR A 114 -5.06 1.66 9.84
CA TYR A 114 -4.66 0.30 9.44
C TYR A 114 -3.21 0.29 8.95
N LEU A 115 -2.57 -0.85 9.15
CA LEU A 115 -1.24 -1.13 8.60
C LEU A 115 -1.33 -2.44 7.81
N LEU A 116 -0.89 -2.43 6.56
CA LEU A 116 -0.79 -3.63 5.72
C LEU A 116 0.66 -3.87 5.37
N LEU A 117 1.15 -5.08 5.67
CA LEU A 117 2.47 -5.56 5.30
C LEU A 117 2.29 -6.81 4.44
N THR A 118 2.89 -6.84 3.25
CA THR A 118 2.74 -7.97 2.33
C THR A 118 3.98 -8.20 1.48
N ASN A 119 4.21 -9.46 1.14
CA ASN A 119 5.18 -9.86 0.11
C ASN A 119 4.49 -10.47 -1.13
N GLY A 120 3.18 -10.28 -1.25
CA GLY A 120 2.39 -10.78 -2.36
C GLY A 120 1.78 -12.16 -2.14
N THR A 121 2.33 -12.95 -1.23
CA THR A 121 1.79 -14.28 -0.86
C THR A 121 1.24 -14.29 0.56
N THR A 122 1.85 -13.50 1.45
CA THR A 122 1.43 -13.36 2.84
C THR A 122 0.99 -11.93 3.08
N PHE A 123 -0.12 -11.76 3.78
CA PHE A 123 -0.68 -10.46 4.13
C PHE A 123 -0.85 -10.39 5.63
N TYR A 124 -0.21 -9.41 6.26
CA TYR A 124 -0.44 -9.07 7.66
C TYR A 124 -1.11 -7.71 7.72
N CYS A 125 -2.33 -7.69 8.23
CA CYS A 125 -3.10 -6.46 8.36
C CYS A 125 -3.44 -6.22 9.83
N TYR A 126 -3.25 -4.99 10.28
CA TYR A 126 -3.47 -4.59 11.66
C TYR A 126 -4.38 -3.38 11.71
N LYS A 127 -5.23 -3.35 12.73
CA LYS A 127 -6.05 -2.18 13.06
C LYS A 127 -5.48 -1.51 14.28
N ALA A 128 -5.31 -0.18 14.23
CA ALA A 128 -4.85 0.59 15.37
C ALA A 128 -5.98 0.74 16.40
N GLU A 129 -5.70 0.38 17.64
CA GLU A 129 -6.60 0.54 18.78
C GLU A 129 -5.81 1.19 19.92
N GLY A 130 -5.98 2.52 20.06
CA GLY A 130 -5.15 3.30 20.99
C GLY A 130 -3.69 3.25 20.54
N GLN A 131 -2.80 2.77 21.43
CA GLN A 131 -1.37 2.63 21.13
C GLN A 131 -0.98 1.21 20.70
N SER A 132 -1.97 0.32 20.54
CA SER A 132 -1.70 -1.05 20.13
C SER A 132 -2.19 -1.31 18.70
N LEU A 133 -1.64 -2.35 18.07
CA LEU A 133 -2.06 -2.84 16.77
C LEU A 133 -2.69 -4.22 16.95
N GLN A 134 -3.93 -4.35 16.50
CA GLN A 134 -4.66 -5.60 16.60
C GLN A 134 -4.64 -6.32 15.25
N PRO A 135 -4.16 -7.57 15.19
CA PRO A 135 -4.15 -8.30 13.92
C PRO A 135 -5.56 -8.58 13.43
N LEU A 136 -5.76 -8.46 12.14
CA LEU A 136 -7.02 -8.78 11.47
C LEU A 136 -6.87 -10.09 10.71
N ASP A 137 -7.95 -10.85 10.60
CA ASP A 137 -8.00 -12.07 9.82
C ASP A 137 -8.51 -11.86 8.40
N HIS A 138 -8.78 -10.61 8.02
CA HIS A 138 -9.25 -10.22 6.69
C HIS A 138 -8.75 -8.83 6.34
N LEU A 139 -8.76 -8.50 5.06
CA LEU A 139 -8.42 -7.16 4.58
C LEU A 139 -9.69 -6.31 4.60
N PRO A 140 -9.65 -5.12 5.23
CA PRO A 140 -10.83 -4.24 5.26
C PRO A 140 -11.12 -3.65 3.89
N THR A 141 -12.40 -3.52 3.56
CA THR A 141 -12.83 -2.75 2.39
C THR A 141 -12.64 -1.26 2.67
N TYR A 142 -12.67 -0.44 1.62
CA TYR A 142 -12.58 1.01 1.80
C TYR A 142 -13.72 1.53 2.67
N ALA A 143 -14.94 0.99 2.49
CA ALA A 143 -16.08 1.36 3.33
C ALA A 143 -15.83 1.06 4.80
N GLU A 144 -15.24 -0.11 5.11
CA GLU A 144 -14.86 -0.46 6.48
C GLU A 144 -13.77 0.47 7.02
N MET A 145 -12.76 0.81 6.20
CA MET A 145 -11.70 1.75 6.60
C MET A 145 -12.27 3.11 6.97
N MET A 146 -13.32 3.55 6.27
CA MET A 146 -13.95 4.85 6.48
C MET A 146 -14.85 4.88 7.71
N THR A 147 -15.27 3.72 8.19
CA THR A 147 -16.18 3.64 9.34
C THR A 147 -15.43 4.00 10.62
N THR A 148 -15.97 4.99 11.35
CA THR A 148 -15.44 5.35 12.66
C THR A 148 -16.12 4.52 13.73
N ASP A 149 -15.35 3.85 14.56
CA ASP A 149 -15.90 3.14 15.73
C ASP A 149 -16.38 4.18 16.75
N LEU A 150 -17.66 4.11 17.07
CA LEU A 150 -18.26 4.97 18.08
C LEU A 150 -18.18 4.32 19.46
#